data_4a0f7f5d00f2fe847836c2333b74a6c8
#
_entry.id   4a0f7f5d00f2fe847836c2333b74a6c8
#
_cell.length_a   1.000
_cell.length_b   1.000
_cell.length_c   1.000
_cell.angle_alpha   90.00
_cell.angle_beta   90.00
_cell.angle_gamma   90.00
#
_symmetry.space_group_name_H-M   'P 1'
#
loop_
_entity.id
_entity.type
_entity.pdbx_description
1 polymer ?
#
loop_
_entity_poly.entity_id
_entity_poly.type
_entity_poly.pdbx_seq_one_letter_code
_entity_poly.pdbx_strand_id
1 'polypeptide(L)'
;MINNEEDHMITLLVVKQYIKTFISKYEVYLKPLFKMILALITLMMINGKIGYMHRLDNISIVLIIALMCSFMPMNFIIFVAAAFIVLHLYALSLECAAIALIIFLVMFLLYFRFSPKDTLVLLLTPICFVLKIPYVIPLAMGLLGTPASAVSVGCGVMVSYLICRKCYGIVRNGSRRIDNQVQIYHRWIY
;
A
#
# COMPACT_ATOMS: atom_id res chain seq x y z
N MET A 1 -18.01 40.60 22.41
CA MET A 1 -17.02 39.82 21.61
C MET A 1 -16.66 38.46 22.21
N ILE A 2 -16.78 38.29 23.54
CA ILE A 2 -16.43 37.02 24.22
C ILE A 2 -17.42 35.88 23.98
N ASN A 3 -18.72 36.14 23.79
CA ASN A 3 -19.76 35.15 23.60
C ASN A 3 -19.66 34.34 22.28
N ASN A 4 -19.10 34.92 21.22
CA ASN A 4 -19.02 34.23 19.93
C ASN A 4 -17.93 33.12 19.92
N GLU A 5 -16.88 33.25 20.68
CA GLU A 5 -15.84 32.21 20.77
C GLU A 5 -16.28 31.03 21.63
N GLU A 6 -17.03 31.27 22.71
CA GLU A 6 -17.61 30.22 23.55
C GLU A 6 -18.67 29.42 22.79
N ASP A 7 -19.54 30.06 22.05
CA ASP A 7 -20.57 29.41 21.21
C ASP A 7 -19.93 28.54 20.10
N HIS A 8 -18.86 29.00 19.47
CA HIS A 8 -18.10 28.21 18.49
C HIS A 8 -17.41 26.99 19.13
N MET A 9 -16.83 27.15 20.31
CA MET A 9 -16.21 26.01 21.03
C MET A 9 -17.25 24.97 21.47
N ILE A 10 -18.40 25.40 21.99
CA ILE A 10 -19.48 24.53 22.39
C ILE A 10 -20.04 23.78 21.17
N THR A 11 -20.23 24.47 20.04
CA THR A 11 -20.72 23.85 18.80
C THR A 11 -19.73 22.83 18.26
N LEU A 12 -18.42 23.10 18.27
CA LEU A 12 -17.38 22.16 17.88
C LEU A 12 -17.32 20.93 18.78
N LEU A 13 -17.51 21.10 20.09
CA LEU A 13 -17.54 20.00 21.05
C LEU A 13 -18.79 19.12 20.85
N VAL A 14 -19.96 19.72 20.61
CA VAL A 14 -21.21 19.00 20.33
C VAL A 14 -21.10 18.23 19.01
N VAL A 15 -20.59 18.84 17.96
CA VAL A 15 -20.35 18.16 16.67
C VAL A 15 -19.37 17.01 16.82
N LYS A 16 -18.28 17.21 17.53
CA LYS A 16 -17.30 16.16 17.84
C LYS A 16 -17.93 14.99 18.60
N GLN A 17 -18.76 15.28 19.59
CA GLN A 17 -19.44 14.27 20.37
C GLN A 17 -20.50 13.53 19.57
N TYR A 18 -21.25 14.23 18.70
CA TYR A 18 -22.22 13.63 17.79
C TYR A 18 -21.54 12.69 16.80
N ILE A 19 -20.46 13.13 16.17
CA ILE A 19 -19.64 12.30 15.24
C ILE A 19 -19.09 11.08 15.98
N LYS A 20 -18.56 11.26 17.19
CA LYS A 20 -18.02 10.15 18.00
C LYS A 20 -19.10 9.12 18.34
N THR A 21 -20.29 9.58 18.72
CA THR A 21 -21.43 8.71 19.03
C THR A 21 -21.95 7.99 17.78
N PHE A 22 -22.01 8.71 16.65
CA PHE A 22 -22.40 8.13 15.38
C PHE A 22 -21.41 7.05 14.91
N ILE A 23 -20.11 7.35 14.95
CA ILE A 23 -19.05 6.39 14.63
C ILE A 23 -19.10 5.18 15.55
N SER A 24 -19.28 5.39 16.86
CA SER A 24 -19.38 4.29 17.83
C SER A 24 -20.58 3.38 17.58
N LYS A 25 -21.71 3.94 17.15
CA LYS A 25 -22.92 3.17 16.84
C LYS A 25 -22.76 2.30 15.59
N TYR A 26 -22.03 2.80 14.59
CA TYR A 26 -21.79 2.12 13.31
C TYR A 26 -20.40 1.49 13.20
N GLU A 27 -19.64 1.44 14.29
CA GLU A 27 -18.26 0.94 14.33
C GLU A 27 -18.15 -0.49 13.80
N VAL A 28 -19.15 -1.34 14.07
CA VAL A 28 -19.20 -2.73 13.61
C VAL A 28 -19.20 -2.83 12.09
N TYR A 29 -19.85 -1.90 11.39
CA TYR A 29 -19.93 -1.87 9.93
C TYR A 29 -18.83 -1.01 9.30
N LEU A 30 -18.45 0.07 9.97
CA LEU A 30 -17.41 0.98 9.47
C LEU A 30 -16.02 0.34 9.45
N LYS A 31 -15.70 -0.45 10.48
CA LYS A 31 -14.39 -1.14 10.55
C LYS A 31 -14.13 -2.08 9.37
N PRO A 32 -15.04 -3.03 9.03
CA PRO A 32 -14.82 -3.90 7.88
C PRO A 32 -14.85 -3.13 6.55
N LEU A 33 -15.72 -2.12 6.42
CA LEU A 33 -15.76 -1.27 5.23
C LEU A 33 -14.44 -0.53 4.99
N PHE A 34 -13.88 0.07 6.04
CA PHE A 34 -12.59 0.76 5.96
C PHE A 34 -11.46 -0.20 5.56
N LYS A 35 -11.43 -1.41 6.13
CA LYS A 35 -10.46 -2.46 5.77
C LYS A 35 -10.59 -2.87 4.31
N MET A 36 -11.83 -3.03 3.83
CA MET A 36 -12.10 -3.38 2.44
C MET A 36 -11.57 -2.30 1.49
N ILE A 37 -11.89 -1.03 1.76
CA ILE A 37 -11.43 0.10 0.94
C ILE A 37 -9.90 0.19 0.94
N LEU A 38 -9.27 0.06 2.11
CA LEU A 38 -7.82 0.09 2.23
C LEU A 38 -7.15 -1.05 1.46
N ALA A 39 -7.67 -2.28 1.60
CA ALA A 39 -7.19 -3.44 0.85
C ALA A 39 -7.37 -3.26 -0.66
N LEU A 40 -8.53 -2.76 -1.08
CA LEU A 40 -8.83 -2.53 -2.49
C LEU A 40 -7.88 -1.49 -3.10
N ILE A 41 -7.69 -0.34 -2.43
CA ILE A 41 -6.73 0.69 -2.88
C ILE A 41 -5.32 0.10 -3.00
N THR A 42 -4.87 -0.64 -1.98
CA THR A 42 -3.54 -1.25 -1.96
C THR A 42 -3.36 -2.25 -3.09
N LEU A 43 -4.32 -3.16 -3.30
CA LEU A 43 -4.27 -4.17 -4.36
C LEU A 43 -4.38 -3.56 -5.76
N MET A 44 -5.28 -2.59 -5.97
CA MET A 44 -5.36 -1.87 -7.25
C MET A 44 -4.07 -1.14 -7.58
N MET A 45 -3.44 -0.55 -6.56
CA MET A 45 -2.18 0.16 -6.72
C MET A 45 -1.04 -0.79 -7.10
N ILE A 46 -0.96 -1.97 -6.45
CA ILE A 46 0.01 -3.00 -6.78
C ILE A 46 -0.22 -3.49 -8.22
N ASN A 47 -1.47 -3.78 -8.58
CA ASN A 47 -1.85 -4.25 -9.90
C ASN A 47 -1.52 -3.21 -10.99
N GLY A 48 -1.89 -1.95 -10.79
CA GLY A 48 -1.62 -0.86 -11.74
C GLY A 48 -0.13 -0.52 -11.91
N LYS A 49 0.71 -0.84 -10.91
CA LYS A 49 2.17 -0.56 -10.97
C LYS A 49 3.00 -1.76 -11.42
N ILE A 50 2.59 -2.97 -11.12
CA ILE A 50 3.35 -4.19 -11.41
C ILE A 50 2.73 -4.96 -12.59
N GLY A 51 1.41 -5.10 -12.65
CA GLY A 51 0.55 -5.51 -13.79
C GLY A 51 0.99 -6.67 -14.71
N TYR A 52 1.92 -7.57 -14.29
CA TYR A 52 2.46 -8.60 -15.16
C TYR A 52 1.58 -9.82 -15.36
N MET A 53 0.71 -10.09 -14.41
CA MET A 53 -0.11 -11.29 -14.45
C MET A 53 -1.53 -10.93 -14.92
N HIS A 54 -1.79 -11.06 -16.23
CA HIS A 54 -3.10 -10.81 -16.84
C HIS A 54 -4.28 -11.52 -16.14
N ARG A 55 -4.04 -12.64 -15.48
CA ARG A 55 -5.09 -13.35 -14.72
C ARG A 55 -5.48 -12.63 -13.43
N LEU A 56 -4.56 -11.91 -12.79
CA LEU A 56 -4.79 -11.13 -11.57
C LEU A 56 -5.23 -9.69 -11.86
N ASP A 57 -5.18 -9.26 -13.12
CA ASP A 57 -5.59 -7.93 -13.56
C ASP A 57 -7.12 -7.77 -13.64
N ASN A 58 -7.87 -8.86 -13.45
CA ASN A 58 -9.32 -8.81 -13.38
C ASN A 58 -9.78 -8.10 -12.09
N ILE A 59 -10.48 -7.00 -12.24
CA ILE A 59 -11.11 -6.24 -11.15
C ILE A 59 -11.95 -7.16 -10.23
N SER A 60 -12.62 -8.17 -10.80
CA SER A 60 -13.41 -9.13 -10.03
C SER A 60 -12.57 -9.92 -9.01
N ILE A 61 -11.36 -10.34 -9.37
CA ILE A 61 -10.47 -11.09 -8.48
C ILE A 61 -9.97 -10.19 -7.36
N VAL A 62 -9.56 -8.97 -7.70
CA VAL A 62 -9.12 -7.95 -6.73
C VAL A 62 -10.24 -7.64 -5.74
N LEU A 63 -11.48 -7.50 -6.22
CA LEU A 63 -12.64 -7.23 -5.39
C LEU A 63 -12.95 -8.38 -4.43
N ILE A 64 -12.91 -9.63 -4.89
CA ILE A 64 -13.12 -10.83 -4.05
C ILE A 64 -12.07 -10.91 -2.95
N ILE A 65 -10.79 -10.69 -3.28
CA ILE A 65 -9.69 -10.70 -2.31
C ILE A 65 -9.84 -9.56 -1.30
N ALA A 66 -10.21 -8.35 -1.75
CA ALA A 66 -10.46 -7.21 -0.86
C ALA A 66 -11.64 -7.48 0.08
N LEU A 67 -12.68 -8.14 -0.40
CA LEU A 67 -13.83 -8.55 0.41
C LEU A 67 -13.42 -9.59 1.47
N MET A 68 -12.61 -10.58 1.11
CA MET A 68 -12.05 -11.53 2.09
C MET A 68 -11.21 -10.83 3.15
N CYS A 69 -10.40 -9.85 2.78
CA CYS A 69 -9.59 -9.05 3.70
C CYS A 69 -10.44 -8.24 4.69
N SER A 70 -11.68 -7.90 4.35
CA SER A 70 -12.62 -7.17 5.21
C SER A 70 -12.93 -7.93 6.51
N PHE A 71 -13.06 -9.25 6.43
CA PHE A 71 -13.40 -10.10 7.59
C PHE A 71 -12.17 -10.47 8.42
N MET A 72 -10.97 -10.40 7.85
CA MET A 72 -9.73 -10.79 8.51
C MET A 72 -9.15 -9.65 9.37
N PRO A 73 -8.22 -9.95 10.32
CA PRO A 73 -7.53 -8.92 11.08
C PRO A 73 -6.69 -8.02 10.15
N MET A 74 -6.45 -6.77 10.59
CA MET A 74 -5.67 -5.78 9.81
C MET A 74 -4.32 -6.31 9.33
N ASN A 75 -3.63 -7.08 10.17
CA ASN A 75 -2.32 -7.67 9.84
C ASN A 75 -2.37 -8.62 8.64
N PHE A 76 -3.53 -9.23 8.39
CA PHE A 76 -3.71 -10.14 7.26
C PHE A 76 -3.66 -9.43 5.91
N ILE A 77 -4.08 -8.17 5.85
CA ILE A 77 -4.02 -7.34 4.63
C ILE A 77 -2.58 -7.20 4.13
N ILE A 78 -1.62 -7.07 5.06
CA ILE A 78 -0.18 -6.99 4.72
C ILE A 78 0.31 -8.28 4.06
N PHE A 79 -0.09 -9.45 4.61
CA PHE A 79 0.26 -10.73 4.03
C PHE A 79 -0.30 -10.92 2.61
N VAL A 80 -1.56 -10.54 2.43
CA VAL A 80 -2.21 -10.60 1.12
C VAL A 80 -1.52 -9.66 0.12
N ALA A 81 -1.22 -8.43 0.54
CA ALA A 81 -0.51 -7.48 -0.32
C ALA A 81 0.89 -7.97 -0.69
N ALA A 82 1.64 -8.53 0.27
CA ALA A 82 2.97 -9.10 0.01
C ALA A 82 2.89 -10.32 -0.91
N ALA A 83 1.94 -11.23 -0.67
CA ALA A 83 1.70 -12.39 -1.54
C ALA A 83 1.36 -11.94 -2.97
N PHE A 84 0.54 -10.90 -3.10
CA PHE A 84 0.18 -10.35 -4.41
C PHE A 84 1.40 -9.81 -5.16
N ILE A 85 2.30 -9.09 -4.47
CA ILE A 85 3.57 -8.60 -5.04
C ILE A 85 4.44 -9.78 -5.48
N VAL A 86 4.60 -10.79 -4.63
CA VAL A 86 5.41 -11.99 -4.93
C VAL A 86 4.87 -12.74 -6.14
N LEU A 87 3.54 -12.91 -6.24
CA LEU A 87 2.89 -13.55 -7.39
C LEU A 87 3.13 -12.78 -8.70
N HIS A 88 3.05 -11.46 -8.67
CA HIS A 88 3.39 -10.64 -9.83
C HIS A 88 4.87 -10.73 -10.22
N LEU A 89 5.77 -10.81 -9.23
CA LEU A 89 7.20 -11.01 -9.48
C LEU A 89 7.51 -12.41 -10.01
N TYR A 90 6.77 -13.42 -9.53
CA TYR A 90 6.87 -14.79 -10.04
C TYR A 90 6.53 -14.88 -11.52
N ALA A 91 5.49 -14.18 -11.95
CA ALA A 91 5.12 -14.12 -13.36
C ALA A 91 6.19 -13.45 -14.24
N LEU A 92 7.08 -12.64 -13.64
CA LEU A 92 8.19 -12.00 -14.33
C LEU A 92 9.45 -12.88 -14.39
N SER A 93 9.91 -13.36 -13.22
CA SER A 93 11.03 -14.29 -13.09
C SER A 93 11.03 -14.97 -11.72
N LEU A 94 11.35 -16.26 -11.71
CA LEU A 94 11.47 -17.06 -10.48
C LEU A 94 12.52 -16.49 -9.52
N GLU A 95 13.66 -16.06 -10.05
CA GLU A 95 14.78 -15.50 -9.28
C GLU A 95 14.37 -14.23 -8.52
N CYS A 96 13.67 -13.32 -9.20
CA CYS A 96 13.17 -12.10 -8.58
C CYS A 96 12.13 -12.37 -7.51
N ALA A 97 11.25 -13.36 -7.72
CA ALA A 97 10.25 -13.76 -6.75
C ALA A 97 10.91 -14.37 -5.49
N ALA A 98 11.94 -15.21 -5.66
CA ALA A 98 12.64 -15.81 -4.54
C ALA A 98 13.36 -14.76 -3.67
N ILE A 99 14.04 -13.80 -4.29
CA ILE A 99 14.70 -12.70 -3.58
C ILE A 99 13.68 -11.84 -2.84
N ALA A 100 12.57 -11.48 -3.50
CA ALA A 100 11.50 -10.71 -2.89
C ALA A 100 10.86 -11.44 -1.71
N LEU A 101 10.65 -12.76 -1.83
CA LEU A 101 10.09 -13.58 -0.77
C LEU A 101 10.99 -13.60 0.47
N ILE A 102 12.31 -13.75 0.30
CA ILE A 102 13.29 -13.70 1.40
C ILE A 102 13.24 -12.31 2.07
N ILE A 103 13.23 -11.24 1.30
CA ILE A 103 13.16 -9.87 1.83
C ILE A 103 11.87 -9.68 2.61
N PHE A 104 10.72 -10.11 2.08
CA PHE A 104 9.43 -10.01 2.78
C PHE A 104 9.42 -10.83 4.06
N LEU A 105 10.02 -12.03 4.06
CA LEU A 105 10.10 -12.87 5.25
C LEU A 105 10.90 -12.18 6.36
N VAL A 106 12.07 -11.62 6.04
CA VAL A 106 12.87 -10.85 7.01
C VAL A 106 12.10 -9.63 7.51
N MET A 107 11.44 -8.89 6.61
CA MET A 107 10.61 -7.74 6.97
C MET A 107 9.46 -8.14 7.89
N PHE A 108 8.77 -9.26 7.64
CA PHE A 108 7.70 -9.73 8.50
C PHE A 108 8.19 -10.10 9.89
N LEU A 109 9.34 -10.79 10.00
CA LEU A 109 9.95 -11.11 11.29
C LEU A 109 10.26 -9.83 12.08
N LEU A 110 10.86 -8.82 11.44
CA LEU A 110 11.15 -7.53 12.07
C LEU A 110 9.85 -6.81 12.47
N TYR A 111 8.88 -6.73 11.57
CA TYR A 111 7.60 -6.06 11.78
C TYR A 111 6.84 -6.67 12.97
N PHE A 112 6.64 -8.00 12.98
CA PHE A 112 5.93 -8.67 14.07
C PHE A 112 6.67 -8.61 15.39
N ARG A 113 8.00 -8.53 15.36
CA ARG A 113 8.81 -8.41 16.57
C ARG A 113 8.72 -7.04 17.23
N PHE A 114 8.72 -5.98 16.42
CA PHE A 114 8.86 -4.60 16.92
C PHE A 114 7.57 -3.78 16.91
N SER A 115 6.72 -3.94 15.90
CA SER A 115 5.62 -2.98 15.68
C SER A 115 4.35 -3.60 15.09
N PRO A 116 3.76 -4.64 15.71
CA PRO A 116 2.58 -5.32 15.16
C PRO A 116 1.31 -4.46 15.17
N LYS A 117 1.31 -3.31 15.86
CA LYS A 117 0.16 -2.42 15.99
C LYS A 117 0.08 -1.37 14.87
N ASP A 118 1.18 -1.11 14.17
CA ASP A 118 1.31 -0.03 13.17
C ASP A 118 1.06 -0.51 11.73
N THR A 119 0.12 -1.44 11.57
CA THR A 119 -0.28 -2.01 10.26
C THR A 119 -0.71 -0.94 9.26
N LEU A 120 -1.46 0.08 9.74
CA LEU A 120 -1.91 1.19 8.90
C LEU A 120 -0.74 1.98 8.32
N VAL A 121 0.29 2.22 9.12
CA VAL A 121 1.50 2.95 8.69
C VAL A 121 2.22 2.19 7.59
N LEU A 122 2.38 0.88 7.75
CA LEU A 122 3.03 0.02 6.77
C LEU A 122 2.28 0.01 5.43
N LEU A 123 0.95 -0.05 5.45
CA LEU A 123 0.12 -0.02 4.24
C LEU A 123 0.02 1.38 3.62
N LEU A 124 -0.03 2.42 4.45
CA LEU A 124 -0.19 3.79 3.99
C LEU A 124 1.08 4.33 3.34
N THR A 125 2.26 3.86 3.77
CA THR A 125 3.56 4.29 3.22
C THR A 125 3.66 4.07 1.71
N PRO A 126 3.42 2.87 1.14
CA PRO A 126 3.46 2.68 -0.31
C PRO A 126 2.40 3.51 -1.05
N ILE A 127 1.23 3.73 -0.45
CA ILE A 127 0.19 4.58 -1.05
C ILE A 127 0.69 6.04 -1.18
N CYS A 128 1.31 6.59 -0.13
CA CYS A 128 1.89 7.94 -0.16
C CYS A 128 3.05 8.06 -1.16
N PHE A 129 3.85 7.00 -1.35
CA PHE A 129 4.90 6.97 -2.38
C PHE A 129 4.32 7.10 -3.78
N VAL A 130 3.23 6.41 -4.07
CA VAL A 130 2.55 6.49 -5.39
C VAL A 130 1.89 7.84 -5.61
N LEU A 131 1.36 8.45 -4.55
CA LEU A 131 0.82 9.81 -4.57
C LEU A 131 1.90 10.89 -4.69
N LYS A 132 3.19 10.51 -4.77
CA LYS A 132 4.36 11.40 -4.82
C LYS A 132 4.52 12.30 -3.58
N ILE A 133 4.00 11.86 -2.43
CA ILE A 133 4.13 12.55 -1.14
C ILE A 133 4.79 11.61 -0.10
N PRO A 134 6.01 11.10 -0.37
CA PRO A 134 6.63 10.04 0.44
C PRO A 134 6.99 10.48 1.86
N TYR A 135 7.15 11.77 2.09
CA TYR A 135 7.65 12.30 3.36
C TYR A 135 6.59 12.43 4.46
N VAL A 136 5.31 12.38 4.10
CA VAL A 136 4.19 12.58 5.05
C VAL A 136 4.20 11.53 6.16
N ILE A 137 4.37 10.26 5.81
CA ILE A 137 4.33 9.17 6.80
C ILE A 137 5.55 9.18 7.72
N PRO A 138 6.81 9.26 7.23
CA PRO A 138 7.98 9.39 8.10
C PRO A 138 7.89 10.61 9.04
N LEU A 139 7.42 11.74 8.52
CA LEU A 139 7.29 12.96 9.31
C LEU A 139 6.20 12.82 10.39
N ALA A 140 5.02 12.32 10.02
CA ALA A 140 3.92 12.12 10.96
C ALA A 140 4.29 11.12 12.07
N MET A 141 4.97 10.03 11.72
CA MET A 141 5.40 9.04 12.70
C MET A 141 6.61 9.50 13.52
N GLY A 142 7.45 10.37 12.99
CA GLY A 142 8.52 11.01 13.75
C GLY A 142 8.01 11.97 14.83
N LEU A 143 6.86 12.61 14.60
CA LEU A 143 6.25 13.55 15.53
C LEU A 143 5.28 12.88 16.54
N LEU A 144 4.53 11.89 16.09
CA LEU A 144 3.42 11.30 16.86
C LEU A 144 3.70 9.86 17.32
N GLY A 145 4.67 9.21 16.69
CA GLY A 145 4.94 7.79 16.88
C GLY A 145 5.92 7.47 18.00
N THR A 146 6.07 6.18 18.24
CA THR A 146 7.09 5.61 19.13
C THR A 146 8.34 5.26 18.33
N PRO A 147 9.53 5.12 18.96
CA PRO A 147 10.73 4.66 18.26
C PRO A 147 10.56 3.32 17.53
N ALA A 148 9.68 2.45 18.04
CA ALA A 148 9.35 1.17 17.42
C ALA A 148 8.57 1.32 16.08
N SER A 149 7.77 2.38 15.93
CA SER A 149 7.04 2.64 14.68
C SER A 149 7.96 3.05 13.52
N ALA A 150 9.20 3.46 13.79
CA ALA A 150 10.21 3.65 12.76
C ALA A 150 10.49 2.37 11.95
N VAL A 151 10.37 1.19 12.56
CA VAL A 151 10.50 -0.10 11.88
C VAL A 151 9.38 -0.29 10.85
N SER A 152 8.11 0.02 11.22
CA SER A 152 6.98 -0.06 10.29
C SER A 152 7.15 0.89 9.10
N VAL A 153 7.62 2.12 9.34
CA VAL A 153 7.90 3.10 8.28
C VAL A 153 9.02 2.59 7.38
N GLY A 154 10.12 2.08 7.95
CA GLY A 154 11.25 1.51 7.21
C GLY A 154 10.82 0.34 6.32
N CYS A 155 10.02 -0.58 6.85
CA CYS A 155 9.44 -1.69 6.08
C CYS A 155 8.55 -1.18 4.93
N GLY A 156 7.69 -0.19 5.19
CA GLY A 156 6.84 0.41 4.16
C GLY A 156 7.64 1.11 3.05
N VAL A 157 8.74 1.80 3.40
CA VAL A 157 9.65 2.42 2.43
C VAL A 157 10.36 1.36 1.58
N MET A 158 10.82 0.25 2.17
CA MET A 158 11.43 -0.86 1.43
C MET A 158 10.46 -1.47 0.42
N VAL A 159 9.22 -1.73 0.82
CA VAL A 159 8.16 -2.22 -0.09
C VAL A 159 7.94 -1.23 -1.24
N SER A 160 7.81 0.05 -0.91
CA SER A 160 7.61 1.11 -1.90
C SER A 160 8.76 1.20 -2.89
N TYR A 161 10.00 1.08 -2.40
CA TYR A 161 11.20 1.08 -3.23
C TYR A 161 11.24 -0.12 -4.17
N LEU A 162 10.91 -1.33 -3.68
CA LEU A 162 10.80 -2.53 -4.50
C LEU A 162 9.78 -2.36 -5.64
N ILE A 163 8.61 -1.81 -5.32
CA ILE A 163 7.54 -1.55 -6.30
C ILE A 163 8.03 -0.53 -7.34
N CYS A 164 8.59 0.61 -6.90
CA CYS A 164 9.04 1.67 -7.80
C CYS A 164 10.23 1.24 -8.68
N ARG A 165 11.22 0.55 -8.11
CA ARG A 165 12.41 0.10 -8.85
C ARG A 165 12.06 -0.89 -9.96
N LYS A 166 11.11 -1.79 -9.70
CA LYS A 166 10.62 -2.72 -10.73
C LYS A 166 9.92 -1.99 -11.86
N CYS A 167 9.04 -1.03 -11.56
CA CYS A 167 8.41 -0.19 -12.59
C CYS A 167 9.47 0.52 -13.48
N TYR A 168 10.50 1.10 -12.86
CA TYR A 168 11.55 1.81 -13.60
C TYR A 168 12.41 0.87 -14.46
N GLY A 169 12.78 -0.29 -13.93
CA GLY A 169 13.56 -1.31 -14.65
C GLY A 169 12.83 -1.85 -15.87
N ILE A 170 11.52 -1.92 -15.82
CA ILE A 170 10.67 -2.43 -16.90
C ILE A 170 10.49 -1.40 -18.00
N VAL A 171 10.19 -0.15 -17.63
CA VAL A 171 10.11 0.95 -18.60
C VAL A 171 11.41 1.06 -19.38
N ARG A 172 12.56 0.96 -18.70
CA ARG A 172 13.88 0.99 -19.32
C ARG A 172 14.15 -0.21 -20.24
N ASN A 173 13.76 -1.42 -19.85
CA ASN A 173 13.94 -2.61 -20.69
C ASN A 173 12.93 -2.68 -21.83
N GLY A 174 11.72 -2.20 -21.63
CA GLY A 174 10.71 -2.04 -22.69
C GLY A 174 11.18 -1.06 -23.76
N SER A 175 11.71 0.10 -23.36
CA SER A 175 12.28 1.09 -24.29
C SER A 175 13.44 0.52 -25.10
N ARG A 176 14.38 -0.18 -24.46
CA ARG A 176 15.50 -0.84 -25.19
C ARG A 176 15.04 -1.92 -26.15
N ARG A 177 13.98 -2.65 -25.81
CA ARG A 177 13.44 -3.69 -26.71
C ARG A 177 12.77 -3.07 -27.91
N ILE A 178 12.08 -1.95 -27.77
CA ILE A 178 11.48 -1.18 -28.87
C ILE A 178 12.59 -0.60 -29.76
N ASP A 179 13.63 0.02 -29.19
CA ASP A 179 14.75 0.58 -29.93
C ASP A 179 15.49 -0.50 -30.74
N ASN A 180 15.69 -1.69 -30.14
CA ASN A 180 16.31 -2.81 -30.88
C ASN A 180 15.42 -3.33 -32.00
N GLN A 181 14.11 -3.39 -31.83
CA GLN A 181 13.17 -3.80 -32.87
C GLN A 181 13.14 -2.77 -34.01
N VAL A 182 13.15 -1.49 -33.71
CA VAL A 182 13.20 -0.41 -34.69
C VAL A 182 14.53 -0.47 -35.49
N GLN A 183 15.66 -0.71 -34.82
CA GLN A 183 16.95 -0.88 -35.45
C GLN A 183 17.01 -2.10 -36.39
N ILE A 184 16.43 -3.22 -35.98
CA ILE A 184 16.33 -4.42 -36.82
C ILE A 184 15.46 -4.14 -38.05
N TYR A 185 14.32 -3.45 -37.88
CA TYR A 185 13.43 -3.07 -38.97
C TYR A 185 14.15 -2.14 -39.99
N HIS A 186 14.90 -1.15 -39.50
CA HIS A 186 15.72 -0.27 -40.38
C HIS A 186 16.78 -1.04 -41.17
N ARG A 187 17.37 -2.08 -40.56
CA ARG A 187 18.40 -2.89 -41.24
C ARG A 187 17.85 -3.80 -42.35
N TRP A 188 16.53 -4.10 -42.33
CA TRP A 188 15.88 -4.91 -43.37
C TRP A 188 15.31 -4.09 -44.52
N ILE A 189 15.21 -2.77 -44.36
CA ILE A 189 14.63 -1.87 -45.36
C ILE A 189 15.72 -1.19 -46.23
N TYR A 190 16.97 -1.15 -45.74
CA TYR A 190 18.15 -0.61 -46.45
C TYR A 190 19.22 -1.69 -46.62
#